data_203599b83f553666605b6f13fcb73ef5
#
_entry.id   203599b83f553666605b6f13fcb73ef5
#
_cell.length_a   1.000
_cell.length_b   1.000
_cell.length_c   1.000
_cell.angle_alpha   90.00
_cell.angle_beta   90.00
_cell.angle_gamma   90.00
#
_symmetry.space_group_name_H-M   'P 1'
#
loop_
_entity.id
_entity.type
_entity.pdbx_description
1 polymer ?
#
loop_
_entity_poly.entity_id
_entity_poly.type
_entity_poly.pdbx_seq_one_letter_code
_entity_poly.pdbx_strand_id
1 'polypeptide(L)'
;WALALIVTLEVISNNVIEPWLYGATTGLSTLSLILAAMFWTAIWGPIGLILSTPITVVLLVLGHHLPQLQFLEVLLGSERALDEPTRLHQRLLAGDVEEAVDMAEQHAEQTSPQHFYDHVGLGALRLAATAQDTVATAEHRHRVVSGMERVIDELRDSYPPPDELPLRVACIGGRWAMDSLAADMAAHVLTLNGVGARVLQLGVMSSDYFARLDLRGVEVICLSYFSPDPTTLAKYFVRRLKRRWPDLQVVLAAWSYEPSAQLAHPMEEIGADAFVTTLD
;
A
#
# COMPACT_ATOMS: atom_id res chain seq x y z
N TRP A 1 44.26 -37.28 -11.08
CA TRP A 1 42.88 -37.72 -10.81
C TRP A 1 42.25 -36.97 -9.63
N ALA A 2 42.94 -36.85 -8.47
CA ALA A 2 42.40 -36.15 -7.30
C ALA A 2 42.08 -34.68 -7.58
N LEU A 3 42.94 -33.97 -8.31
CA LEU A 3 42.71 -32.55 -8.68
C LEU A 3 41.53 -32.41 -9.63
N ALA A 4 41.38 -33.32 -10.60
CA ALA A 4 40.23 -33.32 -11.51
C ALA A 4 38.91 -33.58 -10.76
N LEU A 5 38.91 -34.48 -9.78
CA LEU A 5 37.75 -34.76 -8.93
C LEU A 5 37.36 -33.58 -8.07
N ILE A 6 38.33 -32.88 -7.48
CA ILE A 6 38.09 -31.68 -6.66
C ILE A 6 37.49 -30.58 -7.52
N VAL A 7 38.08 -30.26 -8.68
CA VAL A 7 37.57 -29.24 -9.60
C VAL A 7 36.17 -29.58 -10.12
N THR A 8 35.90 -30.86 -10.43
CA THR A 8 34.58 -31.29 -10.88
C THR A 8 33.52 -31.15 -9.77
N LEU A 9 33.88 -31.54 -8.54
CA LEU A 9 33.01 -31.35 -7.36
C LEU A 9 32.74 -29.87 -7.08
N GLU A 10 33.76 -29.03 -7.21
CA GLU A 10 33.64 -27.59 -6.98
C GLU A 10 32.77 -26.92 -8.05
N VAL A 11 32.92 -27.29 -9.32
CA VAL A 11 32.08 -26.80 -10.43
C VAL A 11 30.63 -27.27 -10.27
N ILE A 12 30.40 -28.52 -9.88
CA ILE A 12 29.05 -29.05 -9.64
C ILE A 12 28.42 -28.35 -8.41
N SER A 13 29.20 -28.16 -7.34
CA SER A 13 28.73 -27.49 -6.13
C SER A 13 28.31 -26.06 -6.44
N ASN A 14 29.16 -25.26 -7.07
CA ASN A 14 28.93 -23.83 -7.28
C ASN A 14 27.91 -23.54 -8.39
N ASN A 15 27.74 -24.39 -9.39
CA ASN A 15 26.85 -24.10 -10.53
C ASN A 15 25.55 -24.90 -10.53
N VAL A 16 25.44 -25.96 -9.73
CA VAL A 16 24.24 -26.81 -9.68
C VAL A 16 23.66 -26.88 -8.27
N ILE A 17 24.52 -27.24 -7.29
CA ILE A 17 24.03 -27.48 -5.92
C ILE A 17 23.75 -26.16 -5.22
N GLU A 18 24.59 -25.15 -5.40
CA GLU A 18 24.41 -23.84 -4.79
C GLU A 18 23.14 -23.13 -5.30
N PRO A 19 22.86 -22.97 -6.62
CA PRO A 19 21.62 -22.43 -7.11
C PRO A 19 20.39 -23.28 -6.78
N TRP A 20 20.56 -24.59 -6.64
CA TRP A 20 19.45 -25.49 -6.30
C TRP A 20 19.12 -25.49 -4.81
N LEU A 21 20.11 -25.38 -3.93
CA LEU A 21 19.95 -25.25 -2.49
C LEU A 21 19.59 -23.82 -2.06
N TYR A 22 20.16 -22.82 -2.75
CA TYR A 22 19.92 -21.40 -2.47
C TYR A 22 18.96 -20.74 -3.46
N GLY A 23 18.33 -21.56 -4.34
CA GLY A 23 17.36 -21.08 -5.31
C GLY A 23 16.32 -20.17 -4.68
N ALA A 24 16.47 -18.94 -4.96
CA ALA A 24 15.61 -17.76 -4.85
C ALA A 24 14.85 -17.47 -3.53
N THR A 25 14.70 -18.39 -2.55
CA THR A 25 13.93 -18.07 -1.33
C THR A 25 14.22 -18.99 -0.14
N THR A 26 15.42 -18.95 0.43
CA THR A 26 15.56 -19.54 1.77
C THR A 26 14.84 -18.72 2.85
N GLY A 27 14.44 -17.49 2.52
CA GLY A 27 13.83 -16.55 3.49
C GLY A 27 14.79 -16.11 4.60
N LEU A 28 16.08 -16.49 4.55
CA LEU A 28 17.10 -16.12 5.54
C LEU A 28 17.83 -14.84 5.15
N SER A 29 18.05 -13.94 6.10
CA SER A 29 18.90 -12.77 5.87
C SER A 29 20.37 -13.18 5.73
N THR A 30 21.15 -12.42 4.95
CA THR A 30 22.59 -12.66 4.77
C THR A 30 23.33 -12.67 6.10
N LEU A 31 22.98 -11.80 7.03
CA LEU A 31 23.54 -11.75 8.37
C LEU A 31 23.23 -13.04 9.14
N SER A 32 22.00 -13.52 9.06
CA SER A 32 21.57 -14.77 9.71
C SER A 32 22.30 -15.99 9.18
N LEU A 33 22.57 -16.03 7.85
CA LEU A 33 23.38 -17.11 7.27
C LEU A 33 24.80 -17.14 7.84
N ILE A 34 25.45 -15.98 7.96
CA ILE A 34 26.81 -15.89 8.51
C ILE A 34 26.80 -16.30 10.00
N LEU A 35 25.88 -15.77 10.79
CA LEU A 35 25.75 -16.08 12.21
C LEU A 35 25.44 -17.58 12.43
N ALA A 36 24.52 -18.15 11.62
CA ALA A 36 24.20 -19.57 11.66
C ALA A 36 25.42 -20.44 11.33
N ALA A 37 26.18 -20.10 10.27
CA ALA A 37 27.40 -20.80 9.92
C ALA A 37 28.42 -20.80 11.06
N MET A 38 28.65 -19.63 11.69
CA MET A 38 29.55 -19.52 12.84
C MET A 38 29.05 -20.33 14.04
N PHE A 39 27.77 -20.24 14.38
CA PHE A 39 27.15 -20.92 15.52
C PHE A 39 27.23 -22.46 15.38
N TRP A 40 26.76 -22.99 14.24
CA TRP A 40 26.73 -24.43 14.03
C TRP A 40 28.14 -25.03 13.86
N THR A 41 29.08 -24.24 13.27
CA THR A 41 30.48 -24.65 13.19
C THR A 41 31.12 -24.73 14.57
N ALA A 42 30.81 -23.77 15.46
CA ALA A 42 31.35 -23.80 16.82
C ALA A 42 30.85 -25.00 17.65
N ILE A 43 29.61 -25.49 17.39
CA ILE A 43 29.04 -26.63 18.12
C ILE A 43 29.49 -27.98 17.53
N TRP A 44 29.44 -28.13 16.20
CA TRP A 44 29.64 -29.42 15.54
C TRP A 44 30.83 -29.44 14.57
N GLY A 45 31.68 -28.41 14.57
CA GLY A 45 32.81 -28.29 13.69
C GLY A 45 32.42 -28.24 12.20
N PRO A 46 33.23 -28.82 11.30
CA PRO A 46 32.99 -28.78 9.85
C PRO A 46 31.62 -29.36 9.42
N ILE A 47 31.10 -30.34 10.17
CA ILE A 47 29.78 -30.91 9.92
C ILE A 47 28.70 -29.89 10.17
N GLY A 48 28.85 -29.06 11.23
CA GLY A 48 27.94 -27.98 11.53
C GLY A 48 27.89 -26.90 10.45
N LEU A 49 29.01 -26.62 9.82
CA LEU A 49 29.06 -25.69 8.69
C LEU A 49 28.22 -26.18 7.50
N ILE A 50 28.33 -27.46 7.14
CA ILE A 50 27.56 -28.06 6.04
C ILE A 50 26.06 -28.07 6.36
N LEU A 51 25.69 -28.34 7.61
CA LEU A 51 24.30 -28.45 8.04
C LEU A 51 23.70 -27.11 8.50
N SER A 52 24.48 -26.03 8.57
CA SER A 52 24.04 -24.74 9.09
C SER A 52 22.80 -24.20 8.38
N THR A 53 22.82 -24.15 7.05
CA THR A 53 21.71 -23.62 6.26
C THR A 53 20.45 -24.48 6.38
N PRO A 54 20.46 -25.81 6.15
CA PRO A 54 19.24 -26.60 6.24
C PRO A 54 18.62 -26.60 7.64
N ILE A 55 19.43 -26.64 8.71
CA ILE A 55 18.91 -26.57 10.08
C ILE A 55 18.29 -25.20 10.36
N THR A 56 18.93 -24.13 9.93
CA THR A 56 18.43 -22.76 10.17
C THR A 56 17.16 -22.49 9.37
N VAL A 57 17.03 -23.01 8.15
CA VAL A 57 15.79 -22.96 7.38
C VAL A 57 14.65 -23.69 8.11
N VAL A 58 14.92 -24.87 8.67
CA VAL A 58 13.91 -25.58 9.48
C VAL A 58 13.49 -24.76 10.69
N LEU A 59 14.43 -24.10 11.37
CA LEU A 59 14.13 -23.22 12.50
C LEU A 59 13.30 -22.01 12.07
N LEU A 60 13.57 -21.42 10.90
CA LEU A 60 12.78 -20.33 10.34
C LEU A 60 11.33 -20.78 10.06
N VAL A 61 11.16 -21.93 9.39
CA VAL A 61 9.84 -22.50 9.10
C VAL A 61 9.07 -22.82 10.38
N LEU A 62 9.73 -23.34 11.40
CA LEU A 62 9.13 -23.54 12.71
C LEU A 62 8.70 -22.22 13.37
N GLY A 63 9.52 -21.16 13.23
CA GLY A 63 9.20 -19.82 13.67
C GLY A 63 7.93 -19.28 13.04
N HIS A 64 7.76 -19.53 11.74
CA HIS A 64 6.56 -19.09 11.00
C HIS A 64 5.26 -19.81 11.47
N HIS A 65 5.35 -21.09 11.84
CA HIS A 65 4.16 -21.88 12.18
C HIS A 65 3.85 -21.96 13.69
N LEU A 66 4.80 -21.68 14.57
CA LEU A 66 4.64 -21.79 16.01
C LEU A 66 4.68 -20.42 16.68
N PRO A 67 3.56 -19.95 17.30
CA PRO A 67 3.50 -18.62 17.93
C PRO A 67 4.59 -18.38 18.97
N GLN A 68 5.05 -19.43 19.67
CA GLN A 68 6.09 -19.35 20.69
C GLN A 68 7.49 -19.11 20.08
N LEU A 69 7.68 -19.40 18.80
CA LEU A 69 8.96 -19.31 18.08
C LEU A 69 9.01 -18.19 17.03
N GLN A 70 7.98 -17.33 16.95
CA GLN A 70 7.92 -16.20 16.01
C GLN A 70 9.13 -15.27 16.10
N PHE A 71 9.78 -15.19 17.26
CA PHE A 71 11.02 -14.42 17.39
C PHE A 71 12.14 -14.92 16.46
N LEU A 72 12.13 -16.21 16.08
CA LEU A 72 13.10 -16.77 15.13
C LEU A 72 12.88 -16.24 13.71
N GLU A 73 11.64 -16.01 13.32
CA GLU A 73 11.29 -15.40 12.03
C GLU A 73 11.84 -13.97 11.93
N VAL A 74 11.67 -13.17 12.97
CA VAL A 74 12.22 -11.81 13.05
C VAL A 74 13.74 -11.81 13.09
N LEU A 75 14.36 -12.78 13.79
CA LEU A 75 15.79 -12.86 13.96
C LEU A 75 16.53 -13.42 12.72
N LEU A 76 15.95 -14.42 12.07
CA LEU A 76 16.59 -15.19 11.00
C LEU A 76 16.08 -14.80 9.60
N GLY A 77 14.85 -14.30 9.51
CA GLY A 77 14.20 -13.99 8.25
C GLY A 77 14.85 -12.85 7.47
N SER A 78 14.71 -12.92 6.17
CA SER A 78 15.08 -11.83 5.25
C SER A 78 13.90 -10.88 5.00
N GLU A 79 12.69 -11.28 5.40
CA GLU A 79 11.53 -10.40 5.28
C GLU A 79 11.74 -9.16 6.16
N ARG A 80 11.43 -8.03 5.60
CA ARG A 80 11.52 -6.76 6.32
C ARG A 80 10.59 -6.85 7.52
N ALA A 81 11.07 -6.48 8.69
CA ALA A 81 10.33 -6.52 9.95
C ALA A 81 9.00 -5.73 9.91
N LEU A 82 8.84 -4.86 8.91
CA LEU A 82 7.67 -4.04 8.67
C LEU A 82 7.23 -4.20 7.21
N ASP A 83 5.94 -4.37 7.00
CA ASP A 83 5.32 -4.32 5.67
C ASP A 83 5.48 -2.93 5.02
N GLU A 84 5.38 -2.86 3.72
CA GLU A 84 5.63 -1.61 2.96
C GLU A 84 4.69 -0.46 3.36
N PRO A 85 3.39 -0.66 3.58
CA PRO A 85 2.51 0.38 4.10
C PRO A 85 2.97 0.95 5.44
N THR A 86 3.36 0.09 6.38
CA THR A 86 3.86 0.51 7.69
C THR A 86 5.19 1.28 7.57
N ARG A 87 6.09 0.84 6.69
CA ARG A 87 7.35 1.55 6.44
C ARG A 87 7.10 2.93 5.85
N LEU A 88 6.26 3.02 4.81
CA LEU A 88 5.89 4.30 4.21
C LEU A 88 5.28 5.24 5.26
N HIS A 89 4.32 4.75 6.04
CA HIS A 89 3.71 5.53 7.12
C HIS A 89 4.74 6.05 8.14
N GLN A 90 5.72 5.22 8.54
CA GLN A 90 6.78 5.63 9.47
C GLN A 90 7.70 6.69 8.86
N ARG A 91 8.06 6.59 7.57
CA ARG A 91 8.87 7.61 6.88
C ARG A 91 8.12 8.94 6.80
N LEU A 92 6.85 8.91 6.47
CA LEU A 92 6.00 10.10 6.47
C LEU A 92 5.90 10.75 7.86
N LEU A 93 5.71 9.95 8.92
CA LEU A 93 5.71 10.45 10.30
C LEU A 93 7.04 11.07 10.73
N ALA A 94 8.15 10.48 10.33
CA ALA A 94 9.50 11.01 10.59
C ALA A 94 9.78 12.30 9.81
N GLY A 95 9.00 12.59 8.75
CA GLY A 95 9.24 13.70 7.84
C GLY A 95 10.33 13.41 6.81
N ASP A 96 10.67 12.14 6.62
CA ASP A 96 11.65 11.65 5.65
C ASP A 96 10.96 11.44 4.29
N VAL A 97 10.66 12.57 3.65
CA VAL A 97 9.86 12.61 2.42
C VAL A 97 10.65 12.08 1.23
N GLU A 98 11.97 12.31 1.18
CA GLU A 98 12.82 11.81 0.09
C GLU A 98 12.80 10.27 0.05
N GLU A 99 13.03 9.62 1.19
CA GLU A 99 12.96 8.16 1.27
C GLU A 99 11.54 7.62 0.95
N ALA A 100 10.48 8.37 1.32
CA ALA A 100 9.11 7.99 0.99
C ALA A 100 8.85 8.04 -0.52
N VAL A 101 9.39 9.04 -1.23
CA VAL A 101 9.35 9.17 -2.69
C VAL A 101 10.13 8.04 -3.34
N ASP A 102 11.39 7.82 -2.93
CA ASP A 102 12.24 6.75 -3.48
C ASP A 102 11.56 5.37 -3.36
N MET A 103 10.91 5.10 -2.22
CA MET A 103 10.13 3.87 -2.02
C MET A 103 8.96 3.75 -3.01
N ALA A 104 8.25 4.84 -3.25
CA ALA A 104 7.12 4.87 -4.15
C ALA A 104 7.54 4.67 -5.62
N GLU A 105 8.58 5.37 -6.05
CA GLU A 105 9.14 5.23 -7.40
C GLU A 105 9.68 3.83 -7.64
N GLN A 106 10.48 3.29 -6.70
CA GLN A 106 11.00 1.93 -6.80
C GLN A 106 9.88 0.88 -6.91
N HIS A 107 8.80 1.03 -6.14
CA HIS A 107 7.66 0.13 -6.21
C HIS A 107 6.91 0.26 -7.54
N ALA A 108 6.69 1.50 -7.99
CA ALA A 108 6.00 1.78 -9.25
C ALA A 108 6.78 1.29 -10.47
N GLU A 109 8.12 1.37 -10.45
CA GLU A 109 9.00 0.82 -11.49
C GLU A 109 8.92 -0.72 -11.57
N GLN A 110 8.81 -1.39 -10.42
CA GLN A 110 8.75 -2.86 -10.35
C GLN A 110 7.37 -3.42 -10.73
N THR A 111 6.33 -2.63 -10.52
CA THR A 111 4.94 -3.04 -10.72
C THR A 111 4.15 -2.02 -11.54
N SER A 112 3.53 -1.05 -10.87
CA SER A 112 2.85 0.11 -11.47
C SER A 112 2.49 1.14 -10.39
N PRO A 113 2.23 2.42 -10.76
CA PRO A 113 1.70 3.41 -9.83
C PRO A 113 0.36 3.01 -9.21
N GLN A 114 -0.51 2.37 -9.98
CA GLN A 114 -1.79 1.86 -9.50
C GLN A 114 -1.59 0.83 -8.39
N HIS A 115 -0.70 -0.15 -8.60
CA HIS A 115 -0.38 -1.17 -7.61
C HIS A 115 0.22 -0.55 -6.33
N PHE A 116 1.12 0.42 -6.47
CA PHE A 116 1.65 1.16 -5.32
C PHE A 116 0.52 1.85 -4.53
N TYR A 117 -0.35 2.58 -5.22
CA TYR A 117 -1.44 3.29 -4.54
C TYR A 117 -2.38 2.34 -3.80
N ASP A 118 -2.77 1.22 -4.42
CA ASP A 118 -3.71 0.28 -3.81
C ASP A 118 -3.10 -0.49 -2.64
N HIS A 119 -1.90 -1.03 -2.81
CA HIS A 119 -1.28 -1.93 -1.82
C HIS A 119 -0.45 -1.22 -0.75
N VAL A 120 0.16 -0.09 -1.10
CA VAL A 120 1.07 0.62 -0.18
C VAL A 120 0.50 1.96 0.26
N GLY A 121 0.11 2.81 -0.67
CA GLY A 121 -0.36 4.17 -0.39
C GLY A 121 -1.62 4.20 0.46
N LEU A 122 -2.70 3.50 0.02
CA LEU A 122 -3.94 3.40 0.79
C LEU A 122 -3.72 2.71 2.15
N GLY A 123 -2.85 1.71 2.21
CA GLY A 123 -2.46 1.06 3.46
C GLY A 123 -1.82 2.01 4.46
N ALA A 124 -0.87 2.83 4.02
CA ALA A 124 -0.22 3.85 4.86
C ALA A 124 -1.21 4.92 5.34
N LEU A 125 -2.11 5.38 4.48
CA LEU A 125 -3.16 6.33 4.87
C LEU A 125 -4.19 5.70 5.82
N ARG A 126 -4.48 4.41 5.70
CA ARG A 126 -5.35 3.67 6.64
C ARG A 126 -4.74 3.60 8.03
N LEU A 127 -3.44 3.33 8.13
CA LEU A 127 -2.71 3.39 9.40
C LEU A 127 -2.76 4.80 10.01
N ALA A 128 -2.54 5.83 9.20
CA ALA A 128 -2.64 7.22 9.64
C ALA A 128 -4.05 7.60 10.11
N ALA A 129 -5.11 7.14 9.42
CA ALA A 129 -6.50 7.38 9.80
C ALA A 129 -6.85 6.72 11.14
N THR A 130 -6.39 5.49 11.37
CA THR A 130 -6.60 4.77 12.65
C THR A 130 -5.85 5.44 13.81
N ALA A 131 -4.65 5.97 13.56
CA ALA A 131 -3.86 6.67 14.58
C ALA A 131 -4.44 8.03 14.97
N GLN A 132 -5.33 8.62 14.18
CA GLN A 132 -5.96 9.93 14.49
C GLN A 132 -6.73 9.93 15.80
N ASP A 133 -7.34 8.82 16.16
CA ASP A 133 -8.19 8.71 17.36
C ASP A 133 -7.38 8.49 18.65
N THR A 134 -6.10 8.17 18.56
CA THR A 134 -5.33 7.70 19.74
C THR A 134 -4.18 8.62 20.16
N VAL A 135 -3.27 8.99 19.27
CA VAL A 135 -1.99 9.65 19.69
C VAL A 135 -1.49 10.70 18.70
N ALA A 136 -2.03 10.79 17.49
CA ALA A 136 -1.47 11.65 16.45
C ALA A 136 -1.66 13.14 16.76
N THR A 137 -0.56 13.87 16.96
CA THR A 137 -0.57 15.33 17.07
C THR A 137 -0.94 15.98 15.73
N ALA A 138 -1.35 17.24 15.76
CA ALA A 138 -1.60 18.02 14.54
C ALA A 138 -0.37 18.07 13.62
N GLU A 139 0.83 18.07 14.19
CA GLU A 139 2.08 18.05 13.46
C GLU A 139 2.30 16.72 12.73
N HIS A 140 2.05 15.58 13.39
CA HIS A 140 2.14 14.26 12.76
C HIS A 140 1.19 14.14 11.56
N ARG A 141 -0.05 14.60 11.74
CA ARG A 141 -1.02 14.61 10.64
C ARG A 141 -0.57 15.46 9.46
N HIS A 142 -0.03 16.64 9.76
CA HIS A 142 0.48 17.53 8.72
C HIS A 142 1.66 16.90 7.96
N ARG A 143 2.60 16.27 8.65
CA ARG A 143 3.74 15.57 8.01
C ARG A 143 3.28 14.44 7.10
N VAL A 144 2.34 13.60 7.56
CA VAL A 144 1.80 12.51 6.74
C VAL A 144 1.07 13.05 5.50
N VAL A 145 0.24 14.07 5.67
CA VAL A 145 -0.52 14.65 4.55
C VAL A 145 0.44 15.29 3.54
N SER A 146 1.31 16.21 3.99
CA SER A 146 2.22 16.91 3.07
C SER A 146 3.27 15.99 2.44
N GLY A 147 3.73 14.97 3.17
CA GLY A 147 4.64 13.96 2.61
C GLY A 147 3.97 13.09 1.56
N MET A 148 2.72 12.67 1.79
CA MET A 148 1.98 11.89 0.80
C MET A 148 1.56 12.72 -0.42
N GLU A 149 1.22 14.01 -0.24
CA GLU A 149 1.01 14.95 -1.36
C GLU A 149 2.26 14.96 -2.27
N ARG A 150 3.44 15.07 -1.69
CA ARG A 150 4.70 15.08 -2.43
C ARG A 150 4.94 13.75 -3.17
N VAL A 151 4.67 12.61 -2.53
CA VAL A 151 4.76 11.28 -3.18
C VAL A 151 3.82 11.18 -4.39
N ILE A 152 2.58 11.66 -4.25
CA ILE A 152 1.61 11.65 -5.36
C ILE A 152 2.06 12.57 -6.50
N ASP A 153 2.58 13.75 -6.18
CA ASP A 153 3.06 14.72 -7.17
C ASP A 153 4.26 14.15 -7.96
N GLU A 154 5.26 13.56 -7.29
CA GLU A 154 6.41 12.93 -7.95
C GLU A 154 5.99 11.75 -8.84
N LEU A 155 5.09 10.89 -8.35
CA LEU A 155 4.57 9.80 -9.18
C LEU A 155 3.76 10.32 -10.38
N ARG A 156 3.08 11.46 -10.24
CA ARG A 156 2.37 12.08 -11.37
C ARG A 156 3.32 12.67 -12.41
N ASP A 157 4.43 13.23 -11.96
CA ASP A 157 5.46 13.77 -12.83
C ASP A 157 6.23 12.65 -13.54
N SER A 158 6.54 11.56 -12.85
CA SER A 158 7.21 10.37 -13.41
C SER A 158 6.30 9.55 -14.34
N TYR A 159 4.99 9.54 -14.09
CA TYR A 159 3.97 8.81 -14.86
C TYR A 159 2.87 9.78 -15.30
N PRO A 160 3.12 10.67 -16.23
CA PRO A 160 2.13 11.67 -16.65
C PRO A 160 0.95 11.00 -17.37
N PRO A 161 -0.29 11.50 -17.12
CA PRO A 161 -1.46 11.01 -17.83
C PRO A 161 -1.35 11.33 -19.33
N PRO A 162 -2.06 10.58 -20.20
CA PRO A 162 -2.19 10.91 -21.61
C PRO A 162 -2.75 12.32 -21.83
N ASP A 163 -2.26 13.00 -22.88
CA ASP A 163 -2.76 14.32 -23.26
C ASP A 163 -4.25 14.26 -23.69
N GLU A 164 -5.00 15.32 -23.35
CA GLU A 164 -6.36 15.60 -23.84
C GLU A 164 -7.42 14.50 -23.54
N LEU A 165 -7.49 14.02 -22.31
CA LEU A 165 -8.61 13.16 -21.89
C LEU A 165 -9.88 14.00 -21.64
N PRO A 166 -11.02 13.61 -22.23
CA PRO A 166 -12.29 14.27 -21.92
C PRO A 166 -12.67 14.00 -20.46
N LEU A 167 -12.95 15.07 -19.72
CA LEU A 167 -13.34 14.95 -18.32
C LEU A 167 -14.65 14.18 -18.18
N ARG A 168 -14.60 13.04 -17.47
CA ARG A 168 -15.78 12.19 -17.21
C ARG A 168 -15.98 11.90 -15.74
N VAL A 169 -14.92 11.91 -14.93
CA VAL A 169 -14.99 11.56 -13.51
C VAL A 169 -14.53 12.73 -12.65
N ALA A 170 -15.24 12.99 -11.57
CA ALA A 170 -14.80 13.90 -10.51
C ALA A 170 -14.60 13.12 -9.22
N CYS A 171 -13.36 13.11 -8.72
CA CYS A 171 -13.01 12.50 -7.45
C CYS A 171 -13.10 13.55 -6.33
N ILE A 172 -13.80 13.23 -5.26
CA ILE A 172 -14.05 14.15 -4.15
C ILE A 172 -13.67 13.44 -2.85
N GLY A 173 -12.72 14.01 -2.11
CA GLY A 173 -12.41 13.56 -0.76
C GLY A 173 -13.53 13.89 0.22
N GLY A 174 -13.73 13.07 1.23
CA GLY A 174 -14.72 13.30 2.29
C GLY A 174 -14.34 14.46 3.22
N ARG A 175 -14.34 14.21 4.51
CA ARG A 175 -14.14 15.26 5.52
C ARG A 175 -12.67 15.52 5.84
N TRP A 176 -11.83 14.50 5.72
CA TRP A 176 -10.44 14.55 6.18
C TRP A 176 -9.47 14.76 5.01
N ALA A 177 -8.30 15.33 5.29
CA ALA A 177 -7.26 15.52 4.28
C ALA A 177 -6.85 14.18 3.61
N MET A 178 -6.85 13.07 4.36
CA MET A 178 -6.56 11.74 3.82
C MET A 178 -7.60 11.28 2.81
N ASP A 179 -8.87 11.64 2.98
CA ASP A 179 -9.92 11.35 2.00
C ASP A 179 -9.61 12.05 0.66
N SER A 180 -9.04 13.27 0.73
CA SER A 180 -8.63 14.03 -0.45
C SER A 180 -7.41 13.43 -1.13
N LEU A 181 -6.44 12.94 -0.37
CA LEU A 181 -5.28 12.23 -0.91
C LEU A 181 -5.68 10.95 -1.66
N ALA A 182 -6.59 10.17 -1.08
CA ALA A 182 -7.09 8.98 -1.76
C ALA A 182 -7.93 9.33 -3.02
N ALA A 183 -8.66 10.44 -3.00
CA ALA A 183 -9.33 10.95 -4.18
C ALA A 183 -8.33 11.36 -5.28
N ASP A 184 -7.17 11.88 -4.88
CA ASP A 184 -6.08 12.29 -5.77
C ASP A 184 -5.40 11.06 -6.41
N MET A 185 -5.11 10.04 -5.61
CA MET A 185 -4.63 8.74 -6.10
C MET A 185 -5.62 8.11 -7.09
N ALA A 186 -6.91 8.09 -6.75
CA ALA A 186 -7.95 7.56 -7.63
C ALA A 186 -8.05 8.32 -8.95
N ALA A 187 -7.95 9.65 -8.92
CA ALA A 187 -7.96 10.45 -10.13
C ALA A 187 -6.74 10.18 -11.01
N HIS A 188 -5.55 10.03 -10.41
CA HIS A 188 -4.34 9.69 -11.16
C HIS A 188 -4.46 8.29 -11.79
N VAL A 189 -4.91 7.27 -11.05
CA VAL A 189 -5.14 5.92 -11.60
C VAL A 189 -6.12 5.94 -12.76
N LEU A 190 -7.24 6.65 -12.61
CA LEU A 190 -8.24 6.77 -13.69
C LEU A 190 -7.63 7.41 -14.95
N THR A 191 -6.83 8.46 -14.80
CA THR A 191 -6.19 9.12 -15.93
C THR A 191 -5.13 8.26 -16.60
N LEU A 192 -4.35 7.50 -15.83
CA LEU A 192 -3.40 6.52 -16.39
C LEU A 192 -4.10 5.42 -17.20
N ASN A 193 -5.34 5.08 -16.82
CA ASN A 193 -6.18 4.12 -17.56
C ASN A 193 -7.03 4.78 -18.68
N GLY A 194 -6.72 6.00 -19.08
CA GLY A 194 -7.38 6.68 -20.21
C GLY A 194 -8.77 7.26 -19.87
N VAL A 195 -9.13 7.38 -18.60
CA VAL A 195 -10.38 8.01 -18.15
C VAL A 195 -10.09 9.39 -17.62
N GLY A 196 -10.58 10.44 -18.26
CA GLY A 196 -10.38 11.82 -17.79
C GLY A 196 -11.02 12.04 -16.42
N ALA A 197 -10.20 12.25 -15.43
CA ALA A 197 -10.61 12.48 -14.04
C ALA A 197 -9.96 13.73 -13.47
N ARG A 198 -10.65 14.37 -12.52
CA ARG A 198 -10.09 15.48 -11.74
C ARG A 198 -10.49 15.38 -10.29
N VAL A 199 -9.66 15.93 -9.42
CA VAL A 199 -9.99 16.10 -8.00
C VAL A 199 -10.74 17.42 -7.81
N LEU A 200 -11.82 17.34 -7.07
CA LEU A 200 -12.53 18.52 -6.57
C LEU A 200 -12.27 18.63 -5.08
N GLN A 201 -11.61 19.72 -4.68
CA GLN A 201 -11.38 19.97 -3.26
C GLN A 201 -12.68 20.23 -2.54
N LEU A 202 -12.91 19.53 -1.45
CA LEU A 202 -14.02 19.80 -0.55
C LEU A 202 -13.77 21.14 0.17
N GLY A 203 -14.34 22.20 -0.36
CA GLY A 203 -14.68 23.33 0.51
C GLY A 203 -15.69 22.83 1.54
N VAL A 204 -15.72 23.46 2.73
CA VAL A 204 -16.73 23.17 3.77
C VAL A 204 -18.06 22.87 3.09
N MET A 205 -18.73 21.75 3.43
CA MET A 205 -20.00 21.29 2.84
C MET A 205 -21.15 22.28 3.07
N SER A 206 -20.99 23.49 2.53
CA SER A 206 -21.98 24.56 2.60
C SER A 206 -22.90 24.51 1.39
N SER A 207 -24.07 25.12 1.51
CA SER A 207 -24.96 25.32 0.35
C SER A 207 -24.28 26.05 -0.79
N ASP A 208 -23.34 26.94 -0.47
CA ASP A 208 -22.59 27.75 -1.42
C ASP A 208 -21.56 26.93 -2.19
N TYR A 209 -20.98 25.89 -1.59
CA TYR A 209 -20.09 24.94 -2.27
C TYR A 209 -20.81 24.20 -3.41
N PHE A 210 -22.00 23.64 -3.11
CA PHE A 210 -22.80 22.96 -4.13
C PHE A 210 -23.27 23.91 -5.25
N ALA A 211 -23.48 25.19 -4.93
CA ALA A 211 -23.86 26.19 -5.94
C ALA A 211 -22.72 26.50 -6.92
N ARG A 212 -21.45 26.38 -6.47
CA ARG A 212 -20.24 26.67 -7.26
C ARG A 212 -19.63 25.43 -7.93
N LEU A 213 -20.15 24.23 -7.62
CA LEU A 213 -19.63 23.00 -8.17
C LEU A 213 -19.84 22.97 -9.69
N ASP A 214 -18.75 22.96 -10.45
CA ASP A 214 -18.78 22.82 -11.90
C ASP A 214 -18.60 21.35 -12.27
N LEU A 215 -19.67 20.72 -12.72
CA LEU A 215 -19.72 19.32 -13.14
C LEU A 215 -19.94 19.18 -14.65
N ARG A 216 -19.62 20.19 -15.46
CA ARG A 216 -19.73 20.08 -16.91
C ARG A 216 -18.82 18.99 -17.43
N GLY A 217 -19.40 18.06 -18.21
CA GLY A 217 -18.71 16.90 -18.76
C GLY A 217 -18.52 15.75 -17.77
N VAL A 218 -18.85 15.92 -16.48
CA VAL A 218 -18.75 14.87 -15.47
C VAL A 218 -19.98 13.96 -15.53
N GLU A 219 -19.74 12.67 -15.71
CA GLU A 219 -20.75 11.61 -15.72
C GLU A 219 -20.79 10.86 -14.38
N VAL A 220 -19.63 10.77 -13.71
CA VAL A 220 -19.44 10.00 -12.48
C VAL A 220 -18.78 10.86 -11.41
N ILE A 221 -19.28 10.77 -10.18
CA ILE A 221 -18.58 11.27 -8.99
C ILE A 221 -18.10 10.11 -8.15
N CYS A 222 -16.79 10.08 -7.85
CA CYS A 222 -16.19 9.19 -6.88
C CYS A 222 -16.04 9.90 -5.54
N LEU A 223 -16.74 9.42 -4.53
CA LEU A 223 -16.66 9.94 -3.16
C LEU A 223 -15.71 9.08 -2.34
N SER A 224 -14.64 9.66 -1.83
CA SER A 224 -13.56 8.98 -1.12
C SER A 224 -13.65 9.17 0.38
N TYR A 225 -13.66 8.07 1.16
CA TYR A 225 -13.73 8.08 2.61
C TYR A 225 -12.80 7.05 3.26
N PHE A 226 -12.10 7.47 4.31
CA PHE A 226 -11.38 6.57 5.22
C PHE A 226 -12.16 6.23 6.51
N SER A 227 -13.31 6.88 6.71
CA SER A 227 -14.16 6.54 7.85
C SER A 227 -14.61 5.08 7.78
N PRO A 228 -14.51 4.30 8.89
CA PRO A 228 -15.06 2.93 8.95
C PRO A 228 -16.58 2.90 8.71
N ASP A 229 -17.28 3.96 9.11
CA ASP A 229 -18.70 4.18 8.81
C ASP A 229 -18.91 5.55 8.13
N PRO A 230 -18.88 5.60 6.79
CA PRO A 230 -19.14 6.81 6.04
C PRO A 230 -20.65 7.07 5.83
N THR A 231 -21.53 6.16 6.28
CA THR A 231 -22.95 6.08 5.89
C THR A 231 -23.68 7.41 6.04
N THR A 232 -23.60 8.05 7.22
CA THR A 232 -24.34 9.26 7.50
C THR A 232 -23.90 10.44 6.61
N LEU A 233 -22.59 10.63 6.46
CA LEU A 233 -22.00 11.71 5.66
C LEU A 233 -22.21 11.48 4.16
N ALA A 234 -21.92 10.28 3.70
CA ALA A 234 -22.09 9.89 2.30
C ALA A 234 -23.56 10.00 1.86
N LYS A 235 -24.50 9.51 2.66
CA LYS A 235 -25.95 9.58 2.40
C LYS A 235 -26.45 11.02 2.22
N TYR A 236 -25.99 11.93 3.10
CA TYR A 236 -26.31 13.33 2.98
C TYR A 236 -25.79 13.93 1.68
N PHE A 237 -24.53 13.64 1.34
CA PHE A 237 -23.87 14.15 0.15
C PHE A 237 -24.50 13.61 -1.13
N VAL A 238 -24.70 12.29 -1.22
CA VAL A 238 -25.32 11.60 -2.36
C VAL A 238 -26.73 12.13 -2.64
N ARG A 239 -27.57 12.25 -1.59
CA ARG A 239 -28.93 12.80 -1.75
C ARG A 239 -28.92 14.21 -2.32
N ARG A 240 -27.95 15.03 -1.90
CA ARG A 240 -27.86 16.42 -2.34
C ARG A 240 -27.36 16.52 -3.78
N LEU A 241 -26.41 15.69 -4.17
CA LEU A 241 -25.93 15.56 -5.56
C LEU A 241 -27.06 15.11 -6.48
N LYS A 242 -27.72 13.99 -6.17
CA LYS A 242 -28.79 13.41 -7.01
C LYS A 242 -30.02 14.30 -7.10
N ARG A 243 -30.30 15.12 -6.10
CA ARG A 243 -31.38 16.13 -6.19
C ARG A 243 -31.11 17.18 -7.26
N ARG A 244 -29.85 17.60 -7.42
CA ARG A 244 -29.47 18.66 -8.35
C ARG A 244 -29.07 18.12 -9.72
N TRP A 245 -28.48 16.94 -9.77
CA TRP A 245 -28.03 16.23 -10.97
C TRP A 245 -28.54 14.78 -10.91
N PRO A 246 -29.79 14.52 -11.32
CA PRO A 246 -30.41 13.19 -11.20
C PRO A 246 -29.71 12.09 -12.00
N ASP A 247 -29.13 12.45 -13.14
CA ASP A 247 -28.48 11.51 -14.06
C ASP A 247 -27.02 11.20 -13.69
N LEU A 248 -26.47 11.90 -12.67
CA LEU A 248 -25.11 11.74 -12.24
C LEU A 248 -24.95 10.42 -11.50
N GLN A 249 -23.99 9.60 -11.92
CA GLN A 249 -23.62 8.38 -11.20
C GLN A 249 -22.70 8.71 -10.02
N VAL A 250 -22.93 8.06 -8.89
CA VAL A 250 -22.15 8.26 -7.67
C VAL A 250 -21.54 6.93 -7.22
N VAL A 251 -20.23 6.87 -7.24
CA VAL A 251 -19.43 5.76 -6.72
C VAL A 251 -18.95 6.13 -5.32
N LEU A 252 -19.17 5.26 -4.36
CA LEU A 252 -18.64 5.40 -3.01
C LEU A 252 -17.39 4.56 -2.86
N ALA A 253 -16.25 5.22 -2.62
CA ALA A 253 -14.98 4.59 -2.32
C ALA A 253 -14.72 4.66 -0.81
N ALA A 254 -14.74 3.51 -0.14
CA ALA A 254 -14.57 3.39 1.31
C ALA A 254 -13.34 2.55 1.63
N TRP A 255 -12.22 3.20 1.84
CA TRP A 255 -10.89 2.59 1.92
C TRP A 255 -10.61 1.82 3.21
N SER A 256 -11.33 2.10 4.28
CA SER A 256 -11.23 1.40 5.57
C SER A 256 -12.49 0.59 5.91
N TYR A 257 -13.31 0.30 4.91
CA TYR A 257 -14.52 -0.48 5.13
C TYR A 257 -14.17 -1.94 5.41
N GLU A 258 -14.60 -2.44 6.57
CA GLU A 258 -14.59 -3.86 6.90
C GLU A 258 -16.03 -4.38 6.82
N PRO A 259 -16.29 -5.47 6.08
CA PRO A 259 -17.62 -6.07 6.02
C PRO A 259 -18.03 -6.54 7.43
N SER A 260 -18.79 -5.73 8.15
CA SER A 260 -19.39 -6.14 9.40
C SER A 260 -20.81 -6.64 9.15
N ALA A 261 -21.27 -7.59 9.96
CA ALA A 261 -22.62 -8.16 9.84
C ALA A 261 -23.75 -7.11 9.99
N GLN A 262 -23.43 -5.89 10.40
CA GLN A 262 -24.39 -4.81 10.63
C GLN A 262 -24.67 -3.95 9.39
N LEU A 263 -23.79 -3.98 8.38
CA LEU A 263 -23.95 -3.22 7.13
C LEU A 263 -23.97 -4.17 5.93
N ALA A 264 -25.03 -4.99 5.85
CA ALA A 264 -25.16 -5.97 4.77
C ALA A 264 -25.33 -5.33 3.37
N HIS A 265 -25.81 -4.08 3.29
CA HIS A 265 -26.05 -3.37 2.03
C HIS A 265 -25.79 -1.86 2.15
N PRO A 266 -24.53 -1.40 2.27
CA PRO A 266 -24.22 0.03 2.41
C PRO A 266 -24.68 0.87 1.21
N MET A 267 -24.74 0.29 0.00
CA MET A 267 -25.18 0.98 -1.22
C MET A 267 -26.65 1.39 -1.16
N GLU A 268 -27.53 0.47 -0.76
CA GLU A 268 -28.98 0.74 -0.71
C GLU A 268 -29.31 1.84 0.31
N GLU A 269 -28.63 1.82 1.45
CA GLU A 269 -28.84 2.79 2.51
C GLU A 269 -28.36 4.19 2.13
N ILE A 270 -27.19 4.29 1.46
CA ILE A 270 -26.56 5.56 1.05
C ILE A 270 -27.21 6.10 -0.22
N GLY A 271 -27.65 5.23 -1.12
CA GLY A 271 -28.19 5.57 -2.42
C GLY A 271 -27.09 5.86 -3.47
N ALA A 272 -25.90 5.30 -3.29
CA ALA A 272 -24.83 5.30 -4.28
C ALA A 272 -25.09 4.25 -5.35
N ASP A 273 -24.57 4.47 -6.57
CA ASP A 273 -24.78 3.56 -7.71
C ASP A 273 -23.75 2.43 -7.72
N ALA A 274 -22.56 2.66 -7.12
CA ALA A 274 -21.51 1.65 -6.99
C ALA A 274 -20.72 1.87 -5.68
N PHE A 275 -20.04 0.81 -5.24
CA PHE A 275 -19.21 0.80 -4.03
C PHE A 275 -17.88 0.10 -4.33
N VAL A 276 -16.77 0.75 -3.95
CA VAL A 276 -15.43 0.22 -4.17
C VAL A 276 -14.59 0.35 -2.89
N THR A 277 -13.64 -0.55 -2.70
CA THR A 277 -12.73 -0.59 -1.55
C THR A 277 -11.27 -0.63 -1.96
N THR A 278 -10.99 -0.78 -3.27
CA THR A 278 -9.66 -0.88 -3.89
C THR A 278 -9.58 0.06 -5.09
N LEU A 279 -8.37 0.31 -5.56
CA LEU A 279 -8.09 1.06 -6.78
C LEU A 279 -7.86 0.16 -8.01
N ASP A 280 -7.90 -1.17 -7.82
CA ASP A 280 -7.82 -2.17 -8.88
C ASP A 280 -9.16 -2.37 -9.61
#